data_b79d1f9b369521dc14b80d9b6410d474
#
_entry.id   b79d1f9b369521dc14b80d9b6410d474
#
_cell.length_a   1.000
_cell.length_b   1.000
_cell.length_c   1.000
_cell.angle_alpha   90.00
_cell.angle_beta   90.00
_cell.angle_gamma   90.00
#
_symmetry.space_group_name_H-M   'P 1'
#
loop_
_entity.id
_entity.type
_entity.pdbx_description
1 polymer ?
#
loop_
_entity_poly.entity_id
_entity_poly.type
_entity_poly.pdbx_seq_one_letter_code
_entity_poly.pdbx_strand_id
1 'polypeptide(L)'
;MNAVSRVVVERVVRCPFSVAHEYVEDFFADISARGAEVRVRLRDLVPSVGGRLKRPVQIDLGRRADEAEAGRAHDAFEVCWTAGTRFFPDFRGTLRLRIASIEETRLTLEGEYHPPLGPAGAVFDAVLGRRIARATMGDLLRRLARAMERRETAFRGEPPSA
;
A
#
# COMPACT_ATOMS: atom_id res chain seq x y z
N MET A 1 -16.56 18.14 -11.60
CA MET A 1 -15.85 17.97 -10.31
C MET A 1 -15.53 16.50 -10.19
N ASN A 2 -14.27 16.15 -10.32
CA ASN A 2 -13.83 14.77 -10.10
C ASN A 2 -13.91 14.49 -8.60
N ALA A 3 -14.74 13.54 -8.21
CA ALA A 3 -14.85 13.12 -6.81
C ALA A 3 -13.57 12.37 -6.42
N VAL A 4 -12.62 13.11 -5.87
CA VAL A 4 -11.42 12.53 -5.26
C VAL A 4 -11.84 11.78 -4.01
N SER A 5 -11.65 10.47 -3.98
CA SER A 5 -11.97 9.64 -2.81
C SER A 5 -10.72 9.33 -2.02
N ARG A 6 -10.67 9.83 -0.79
CA ARG A 6 -9.60 9.48 0.16
C ARG A 6 -9.83 8.08 0.71
N VAL A 7 -8.81 7.26 0.69
CA VAL A 7 -8.81 5.91 1.23
C VAL A 7 -7.67 5.76 2.21
N VAL A 8 -7.94 5.10 3.34
CA VAL A 8 -6.95 4.80 4.38
C VAL A 8 -6.99 3.31 4.66
N VAL A 9 -5.82 2.68 4.72
CA VAL A 9 -5.63 1.28 5.12
C VAL A 9 -4.50 1.21 6.13
N GLU A 10 -4.72 0.46 7.21
CA GLU A 10 -3.74 0.28 8.27
C GLU A 10 -3.38 -1.19 8.49
N ARG A 11 -2.16 -1.41 8.95
CA ARG A 11 -1.69 -2.72 9.38
C ARG A 11 -0.59 -2.59 10.43
N VAL A 12 -0.63 -3.44 11.45
CA VAL A 12 0.48 -3.64 12.38
C VAL A 12 1.33 -4.79 11.86
N VAL A 13 2.65 -4.63 11.91
CA VAL A 13 3.66 -5.59 11.47
C VAL A 13 4.63 -5.89 12.62
N ARG A 14 4.99 -7.15 12.79
CA ARG A 14 6.00 -7.59 13.77
C ARG A 14 7.40 -7.28 13.26
N CYS A 15 7.77 -6.02 13.39
CA CYS A 15 9.05 -5.47 12.99
C CYS A 15 9.31 -4.23 13.83
N PRO A 16 10.47 -4.12 14.50
CA PRO A 16 10.83 -2.93 15.27
C PRO A 16 10.89 -1.69 14.38
N PHE A 17 10.44 -0.56 14.91
CA PHE A 17 10.44 0.70 14.16
C PHE A 17 11.85 1.13 13.70
N SER A 18 12.88 0.81 14.49
CA SER A 18 14.28 1.18 14.19
C SER A 18 14.82 0.66 12.87
N VAL A 19 14.27 -0.46 12.35
CA VAL A 19 14.68 -1.07 11.08
C VAL A 19 13.58 -1.02 10.02
N ALA A 20 12.39 -0.59 10.39
CA ALA A 20 11.23 -0.62 9.53
C ALA A 20 11.39 0.22 8.25
N HIS A 21 12.02 1.40 8.35
CA HIS A 21 12.24 2.28 7.20
C HIS A 21 13.14 1.62 6.14
N GLU A 22 14.23 0.96 6.55
CA GLU A 22 15.14 0.24 5.66
C GLU A 22 14.41 -0.90 4.94
N TYR A 23 13.58 -1.67 5.66
CA TYR A 23 12.83 -2.76 5.08
C TYR A 23 11.77 -2.29 4.08
N VAL A 24 11.19 -1.11 4.30
CA VAL A 24 10.28 -0.47 3.34
C VAL A 24 11.03 -0.07 2.08
N GLU A 25 12.15 0.62 2.20
CA GLU A 25 12.97 1.03 1.05
C GLU A 25 13.40 -0.16 0.21
N ASP A 26 13.92 -1.22 0.84
CA ASP A 26 14.34 -2.45 0.17
C ASP A 26 13.17 -3.17 -0.54
N PHE A 27 12.00 -3.23 0.09
CA PHE A 27 10.82 -3.82 -0.54
C PHE A 27 10.43 -3.09 -1.80
N PHE A 28 10.40 -1.76 -1.78
CA PHE A 28 10.04 -0.97 -2.96
C PHE A 28 11.12 -1.00 -4.04
N ALA A 29 12.40 -1.02 -3.66
CA ALA A 29 13.50 -1.22 -4.59
C ALA A 29 13.38 -2.58 -5.32
N ASP A 30 13.08 -3.65 -4.58
CA ASP A 30 12.90 -5.00 -5.13
C ASP A 30 11.72 -5.08 -6.11
N ILE A 31 10.57 -4.53 -5.77
CA ILE A 31 9.41 -4.53 -6.67
C ILE A 31 9.60 -3.63 -7.89
N SER A 32 10.33 -2.53 -7.77
CA SER A 32 10.68 -1.67 -8.91
C SER A 32 11.62 -2.37 -9.87
N ALA A 33 12.60 -3.12 -9.36
CA ALA A 33 13.55 -3.87 -10.18
C ALA A 33 12.90 -5.07 -10.90
N ARG A 34 11.93 -5.74 -10.27
CA ARG A 34 11.26 -6.94 -10.83
C ARG A 34 10.00 -6.63 -11.63
N GLY A 35 9.57 -5.39 -11.67
CA GLY A 35 8.26 -5.00 -12.17
C GLY A 35 7.17 -5.12 -11.11
N ALA A 36 6.50 -4.01 -10.83
CA ALA A 36 5.43 -3.96 -9.85
C ALA A 36 4.13 -4.51 -10.44
N GLU A 37 3.42 -5.30 -9.66
CA GLU A 37 2.05 -5.75 -9.95
C GLU A 37 1.12 -5.35 -8.83
N VAL A 38 0.01 -4.77 -9.20
CA VAL A 38 -1.14 -4.63 -8.31
C VAL A 38 -2.07 -5.82 -8.47
N ARG A 39 -2.49 -6.39 -7.34
CA ARG A 39 -3.34 -7.58 -7.30
C ARG A 39 -4.61 -7.28 -6.53
N VAL A 40 -5.73 -7.56 -7.15
CA VAL A 40 -7.07 -7.42 -6.55
C VAL A 40 -7.80 -8.76 -6.65
N ARG A 41 -8.35 -9.23 -5.53
CA ARG A 41 -9.24 -10.39 -5.54
C ARG A 41 -10.61 -9.93 -6.02
N LEU A 42 -11.13 -10.57 -7.05
CA LEU A 42 -12.43 -10.18 -7.62
C LEU A 42 -13.57 -10.29 -6.60
N ARG A 43 -13.50 -11.24 -5.67
CA ARG A 43 -14.47 -11.34 -4.56
C ARG A 43 -14.52 -10.14 -3.63
N ASP A 44 -13.41 -9.37 -3.55
CA ASP A 44 -13.36 -8.14 -2.76
C ASP A 44 -14.12 -7.00 -3.45
N LEU A 45 -14.39 -7.14 -4.76
CA LEU A 45 -15.17 -6.23 -5.58
C LEU A 45 -16.62 -6.71 -5.75
N VAL A 46 -16.76 -7.97 -6.13
CA VAL A 46 -18.05 -8.64 -6.37
C VAL A 46 -18.01 -9.98 -5.64
N PRO A 47 -18.74 -10.13 -4.51
CA PRO A 47 -18.65 -11.31 -3.64
C PRO A 47 -18.91 -12.66 -4.32
N SER A 48 -19.74 -12.68 -5.38
CA SER A 48 -20.09 -13.87 -6.14
C SER A 48 -19.08 -14.27 -7.21
N VAL A 49 -18.03 -13.46 -7.43
CA VAL A 49 -17.04 -13.70 -8.48
C VAL A 49 -15.72 -14.16 -7.88
N GLY A 50 -15.28 -15.36 -8.23
CA GLY A 50 -13.95 -15.87 -7.87
C GLY A 50 -12.87 -15.36 -8.83
N GLY A 51 -11.62 -15.43 -8.38
CA GLY A 51 -10.46 -15.09 -9.21
C GLY A 51 -9.65 -13.91 -8.69
N ARG A 52 -8.59 -13.57 -9.43
CA ARG A 52 -7.67 -12.45 -9.13
C ARG A 52 -7.44 -11.63 -10.38
N LEU A 53 -7.58 -10.32 -10.24
CA LEU A 53 -7.14 -9.36 -11.25
C LEU A 53 -5.69 -8.98 -10.91
N LYS A 54 -4.79 -9.15 -11.87
CA LYS A 54 -3.39 -8.70 -11.80
C LYS A 54 -3.17 -7.64 -12.86
N ARG A 55 -2.53 -6.55 -12.50
CA ARG A 55 -2.14 -5.50 -13.44
C ARG A 55 -0.72 -5.06 -13.16
N PRO A 56 0.14 -5.01 -14.17
CA PRO A 56 1.43 -4.36 -14.05
C PRO A 56 1.19 -2.86 -13.80
N VAL A 57 1.96 -2.31 -12.88
CA VAL A 57 1.94 -0.88 -12.54
C VAL A 57 3.37 -0.41 -12.35
N GLN A 58 3.61 0.86 -12.61
CA GLN A 58 4.82 1.50 -12.17
C GLN A 58 4.56 2.05 -10.76
N ILE A 59 5.38 1.64 -9.80
CA ILE A 59 5.31 2.15 -8.42
C ILE A 59 6.58 2.96 -8.16
N ASP A 60 6.40 4.19 -7.73
CA ASP A 60 7.47 5.09 -7.33
C ASP A 60 7.35 5.34 -5.81
N LEU A 61 8.49 5.25 -5.13
CA LEU A 61 8.63 5.58 -3.71
C LEU A 61 9.50 6.83 -3.58
N GLY A 62 8.94 7.88 -2.99
CA GLY A 62 9.66 9.08 -2.59
C GLY A 62 9.76 9.17 -1.07
N ARG A 63 10.92 9.52 -0.52
CA ARG A 63 11.03 9.86 0.89
C ARG A 63 10.51 11.28 1.11
N ARG A 64 9.48 11.44 1.94
CA ARG A 64 9.12 12.76 2.44
C ARG A 64 10.09 13.16 3.53
N ALA A 65 10.86 14.22 3.26
CA ALA A 65 11.56 14.93 4.31
C ALA A 65 10.48 15.70 5.10
N ASP A 66 10.43 15.42 6.40
CA ASP A 66 9.84 16.25 7.45
C ASP A 66 8.33 16.53 7.42
N GLU A 67 7.59 15.73 8.17
CA GLU A 67 6.71 16.29 9.17
C GLU A 67 7.10 15.68 10.52
N ALA A 68 8.16 16.20 11.10
CA ALA A 68 8.46 16.00 12.51
C ALA A 68 7.40 16.71 13.33
N GLU A 69 6.23 16.12 13.47
CA GLU A 69 5.31 16.49 14.54
C GLU A 69 6.02 16.23 15.86
N ALA A 70 6.21 17.29 16.60
CA ALA A 70 6.94 17.36 17.85
C ALA A 70 6.75 16.10 18.71
N GLY A 71 7.84 15.32 18.87
CA GLY A 71 7.97 14.28 19.89
C GLY A 71 7.50 12.86 19.55
N ARG A 72 7.09 12.56 18.31
CA ARG A 72 6.72 11.20 17.92
C ARG A 72 7.61 10.72 16.76
N ALA A 73 8.36 9.66 16.98
CA ALA A 73 9.13 9.03 15.91
C ALA A 73 8.17 8.47 14.86
N HIS A 74 8.21 9.01 13.63
CA HIS A 74 7.51 8.50 12.47
C HIS A 74 8.32 8.75 11.21
N ASP A 75 8.23 7.82 10.28
CA ASP A 75 8.73 7.98 8.92
C ASP A 75 7.56 8.05 7.95
N ALA A 76 7.69 8.88 6.92
CA ALA A 76 6.69 9.03 5.88
C ALA A 76 7.31 8.90 4.50
N PHE A 77 6.68 8.10 3.65
CA PHE A 77 7.06 7.87 2.26
C PHE A 77 5.92 8.28 1.33
N GLU A 78 6.24 8.99 0.28
CA GLU A 78 5.29 9.21 -0.80
C GLU A 78 5.24 7.96 -1.67
N VAL A 79 4.03 7.42 -1.89
CA VAL A 79 3.78 6.25 -2.72
C VAL A 79 2.87 6.64 -3.86
N CYS A 80 3.35 6.46 -5.09
CA CYS A 80 2.57 6.69 -6.29
C CYS A 80 2.57 5.43 -7.13
N TRP A 81 1.45 5.12 -7.78
CA TRP A 81 1.46 4.17 -8.89
C TRP A 81 0.59 4.63 -10.05
N THR A 82 1.03 4.26 -11.25
CA THR A 82 0.33 4.47 -12.50
C THR A 82 0.13 3.14 -13.20
N ALA A 83 -1.07 2.88 -13.66
CA ALA A 83 -1.41 1.63 -14.34
C ALA A 83 -1.37 1.74 -15.86
N GLY A 84 -1.26 2.94 -16.41
CA GLY A 84 -1.21 3.19 -17.86
C GLY A 84 -2.46 2.77 -18.63
N THR A 85 -3.54 2.44 -17.95
CA THR A 85 -4.79 1.97 -18.54
C THR A 85 -5.99 2.78 -18.05
N ARG A 86 -6.99 2.98 -18.93
CA ARG A 86 -8.22 3.70 -18.59
C ARG A 86 -9.12 3.00 -17.56
N PHE A 87 -8.81 1.76 -17.20
CA PHE A 87 -9.67 0.93 -16.35
C PHE A 87 -9.11 0.68 -14.95
N PHE A 88 -7.86 1.05 -14.73
CA PHE A 88 -7.23 0.91 -13.42
C PHE A 88 -6.75 2.27 -12.93
N PRO A 89 -7.07 2.62 -11.69
CA PRO A 89 -6.80 3.94 -11.16
C PRO A 89 -5.34 4.21 -10.88
N ASP A 90 -4.95 5.43 -11.11
CA ASP A 90 -3.73 5.98 -10.57
C ASP A 90 -3.94 6.32 -9.09
N PHE A 91 -2.91 6.17 -8.31
CA PHE A 91 -2.91 6.44 -6.88
C PHE A 91 -1.73 7.32 -6.50
N ARG A 92 -2.01 8.27 -5.63
CA ARG A 92 -0.98 9.03 -4.94
C ARG A 92 -1.32 9.13 -3.47
N GLY A 93 -0.37 8.77 -2.62
CA GLY A 93 -0.59 8.76 -1.20
C GLY A 93 0.68 8.76 -0.37
N THR A 94 0.50 8.61 0.92
CA THR A 94 1.58 8.58 1.90
C THR A 94 1.50 7.29 2.71
N LEU A 95 2.61 6.58 2.77
CA LEU A 95 2.83 5.48 3.70
C LEU A 95 3.51 6.05 4.95
N ARG A 96 2.84 5.98 6.09
CA ARG A 96 3.39 6.39 7.38
C ARG A 96 3.72 5.17 8.24
N LEU A 97 4.88 5.24 8.89
CA LEU A 97 5.33 4.28 9.86
C LEU A 97 5.27 4.92 11.23
N ARG A 98 4.68 4.23 12.21
CA ARG A 98 4.62 4.67 13.61
C ARG A 98 4.93 3.51 14.53
N ILE A 99 5.53 3.80 15.68
CA ILE A 99 5.72 2.82 16.74
C ILE A 99 4.35 2.33 17.23
N ALA A 100 4.11 1.03 17.18
CA ALA A 100 2.96 0.40 17.82
C ALA A 100 3.34 -0.21 19.16
N SER A 101 4.50 -0.88 19.23
CA SER A 101 5.15 -1.39 20.44
C SER A 101 6.66 -1.45 20.22
N ILE A 102 7.41 -1.99 21.16
CA ILE A 102 8.88 -2.18 21.05
C ILE A 102 9.20 -3.06 19.83
N GLU A 103 8.38 -4.08 19.56
CA GLU A 103 8.61 -5.06 18.50
C GLU A 103 7.68 -4.87 17.28
N GLU A 104 6.83 -3.86 17.30
CA GLU A 104 5.81 -3.70 16.28
C GLU A 104 5.76 -2.28 15.72
N THR A 105 5.60 -2.21 14.42
CA THR A 105 5.40 -0.96 13.67
C THR A 105 4.00 -0.93 13.07
N ARG A 106 3.34 0.21 13.18
CA ARG A 106 2.07 0.49 12.48
C ARG A 106 2.36 1.12 11.14
N LEU A 107 1.86 0.51 10.10
CA LEU A 107 1.86 0.99 8.73
C LEU A 107 0.49 1.59 8.42
N THR A 108 0.45 2.83 7.98
CA THR A 108 -0.78 3.50 7.52
C THR A 108 -0.54 4.00 6.10
N LEU A 109 -1.25 3.45 5.13
CA LEU A 109 -1.25 3.92 3.75
C LEU A 109 -2.53 4.72 3.52
N GLU A 110 -2.37 5.99 3.24
CA GLU A 110 -3.46 6.90 3.00
C GLU A 110 -3.23 7.64 1.68
N GLY A 111 -4.27 7.86 0.90
CA GLY A 111 -4.09 8.60 -0.34
C GLY A 111 -5.37 8.83 -1.10
N GLU A 112 -5.19 9.50 -2.22
CA GLU A 112 -6.23 9.89 -3.14
C GLU A 112 -6.24 8.97 -4.35
N TYR A 113 -7.43 8.63 -4.71
CA TYR A 113 -7.76 7.75 -5.81
C TYR A 113 -8.47 8.56 -6.89
N HIS A 114 -7.99 8.44 -8.12
CA HIS A 114 -8.59 9.09 -9.27
C HIS A 114 -9.30 8.02 -10.12
N PRO A 115 -10.64 8.04 -10.18
CA PRO A 115 -11.38 7.10 -11.01
C PRO A 115 -11.06 7.31 -12.50
N PRO A 116 -10.91 6.23 -13.28
CA PRO A 116 -10.47 6.30 -14.67
C PRO A 116 -11.57 6.75 -15.65
N LEU A 117 -12.82 6.76 -15.23
CA LEU A 117 -13.97 7.09 -16.09
C LEU A 117 -14.54 8.46 -15.75
N GLY A 118 -14.68 9.31 -16.76
CA GLY A 118 -15.19 10.68 -16.66
C GLY A 118 -16.64 10.77 -16.14
N PRO A 119 -17.29 11.95 -16.24
CA PRO A 119 -18.52 12.30 -15.51
C PRO A 119 -19.73 11.35 -15.69
N ALA A 120 -19.79 10.60 -16.78
CA ALA A 120 -20.91 9.69 -17.08
C ALA A 120 -20.91 8.38 -16.28
N GLY A 121 -19.78 8.00 -15.67
CA GLY A 121 -19.65 6.81 -14.82
C GLY A 121 -19.63 7.10 -13.30
N ALA A 122 -19.76 8.36 -12.90
CA ALA A 122 -19.36 8.86 -11.60
C ALA A 122 -20.04 8.21 -10.39
N VAL A 123 -21.28 7.77 -10.48
CA VAL A 123 -22.01 7.21 -9.32
C VAL A 123 -21.67 5.73 -9.11
N PHE A 124 -21.61 4.95 -10.17
CA PHE A 124 -21.22 3.54 -10.11
C PHE A 124 -19.73 3.40 -9.80
N ASP A 125 -18.94 4.34 -10.33
CA ASP A 125 -17.48 4.37 -10.23
C ASP A 125 -16.99 4.75 -8.83
N ALA A 126 -17.67 5.61 -8.10
CA ALA A 126 -17.22 6.04 -6.76
C ALA A 126 -17.22 4.91 -5.72
N VAL A 127 -18.22 4.02 -5.75
CA VAL A 127 -18.31 2.88 -4.80
C VAL A 127 -17.35 1.78 -5.21
N LEU A 128 -17.34 1.41 -6.49
CA LEU A 128 -16.46 0.35 -7.01
C LEU A 128 -15.00 0.80 -6.95
N GLY A 129 -14.72 2.03 -7.34
CA GLY A 129 -13.39 2.60 -7.29
C GLY A 129 -12.81 2.64 -5.88
N ARG A 130 -13.59 3.02 -4.88
CA ARG A 130 -13.16 2.98 -3.47
C ARG A 130 -12.86 1.56 -3.00
N ARG A 131 -13.65 0.57 -3.43
CA ARG A 131 -13.39 -0.84 -3.12
C ARG A 131 -12.11 -1.33 -3.78
N ILE A 132 -11.89 -1.00 -5.06
CA ILE A 132 -10.66 -1.34 -5.79
C ILE A 132 -9.46 -0.71 -5.09
N ALA A 133 -9.50 0.58 -4.80
CA ALA A 133 -8.41 1.28 -4.13
C ALA A 133 -8.10 0.64 -2.78
N ARG A 134 -9.10 0.39 -1.95
CA ARG A 134 -8.92 -0.25 -0.63
C ARG A 134 -8.36 -1.67 -0.76
N ALA A 135 -8.85 -2.46 -1.70
CA ALA A 135 -8.36 -3.82 -1.93
C ALA A 135 -6.89 -3.82 -2.41
N THR A 136 -6.54 -2.91 -3.32
CA THR A 136 -5.20 -2.73 -3.85
C THR A 136 -4.21 -2.27 -2.77
N MET A 137 -4.57 -1.22 -2.03
CA MET A 137 -3.75 -0.71 -0.93
C MET A 137 -3.57 -1.77 0.17
N GLY A 138 -4.64 -2.50 0.50
CA GLY A 138 -4.59 -3.60 1.46
C GLY A 138 -3.71 -4.75 1.00
N ASP A 139 -3.69 -5.08 -0.30
CA ASP A 139 -2.79 -6.09 -0.84
C ASP A 139 -1.33 -5.64 -0.78
N LEU A 140 -1.05 -4.40 -1.15
CA LEU A 140 0.30 -3.83 -1.07
C LEU A 140 0.81 -3.85 0.38
N LEU A 141 0.03 -3.39 1.36
CA LEU A 141 0.40 -3.43 2.76
C LEU A 141 0.60 -4.86 3.29
N ARG A 142 -0.22 -5.83 2.85
CA ARG A 142 -0.02 -7.25 3.24
C ARG A 142 1.30 -7.80 2.71
N ARG A 143 1.66 -7.48 1.46
CA ARG A 143 2.92 -7.93 0.87
C ARG A 143 4.12 -7.29 1.54
N LEU A 144 4.04 -5.99 1.79
CA LEU A 144 5.06 -5.24 2.54
C LEU A 144 5.24 -5.83 3.94
N ALA A 145 4.16 -5.98 4.71
CA ALA A 145 4.21 -6.53 6.06
C ALA A 145 4.87 -7.93 6.09
N ARG A 146 4.46 -8.82 5.18
CA ARG A 146 5.07 -10.15 5.07
C ARG A 146 6.55 -10.10 4.69
N ALA A 147 6.96 -9.15 3.85
CA ALA A 147 8.37 -8.99 3.49
C ALA A 147 9.19 -8.53 4.70
N MET A 148 8.68 -7.54 5.45
CA MET A 148 9.31 -7.04 6.68
C MET A 148 9.42 -8.14 7.75
N GLU A 149 8.33 -8.87 8.00
CA GLU A 149 8.31 -9.95 8.99
C GLU A 149 9.28 -11.09 8.63
N ARG A 150 9.32 -11.50 7.36
CA ARG A 150 10.30 -12.51 6.91
C ARG A 150 11.74 -12.06 7.10
N ARG A 151 12.03 -10.80 6.81
CA ARG A 151 13.37 -10.25 6.96
C ARG A 151 13.77 -10.17 8.43
N GLU A 152 12.86 -9.74 9.29
CA GLU A 152 13.07 -9.70 10.74
C GLU A 152 13.28 -11.09 11.32
N THR A 153 12.47 -12.07 10.91
CA THR A 153 12.62 -13.48 11.32
C THR A 153 13.98 -14.03 10.89
N ALA A 154 14.40 -13.77 9.66
CA ALA A 154 15.70 -14.19 9.15
C ALA A 154 16.87 -13.53 9.92
N PHE A 155 16.73 -12.26 10.28
CA PHE A 155 17.72 -11.53 11.08
C PHE A 155 17.85 -12.09 12.49
N ARG A 156 16.75 -12.46 13.12
CA ARG A 156 16.73 -13.08 14.47
C ARG A 156 17.15 -14.55 14.49
N GLY A 157 17.31 -15.19 13.32
CA GLY A 157 17.62 -16.61 13.21
C GLY A 157 16.47 -17.54 13.63
N GLU A 158 15.24 -17.02 13.73
CA GLU A 158 14.05 -17.81 14.00
C GLU A 158 13.56 -18.53 12.73
N PRO A 159 13.14 -19.82 12.82
CA PRO A 159 12.52 -20.48 11.67
C PRO A 159 11.19 -19.82 11.32
N PRO A 160 10.81 -19.74 10.02
CA PRO A 160 9.55 -19.14 9.62
C PRO A 160 8.39 -19.91 10.24
N SER A 161 7.47 -19.18 10.89
CA SER A 161 6.22 -19.75 11.40
C SER A 161 5.38 -20.29 10.25
N ALA A 162 4.96 -21.54 10.35
CA ALA A 162 4.18 -22.28 9.35
C ALA A 162 2.77 -21.67 9.15
#